data_556b019c8d43c6078f2d22806f70326f
#
_entry.id   556b019c8d43c6078f2d22806f70326f
#
_cell.length_a   1.000
_cell.length_b   1.000
_cell.length_c   1.000
_cell.angle_alpha   90.00
_cell.angle_beta   90.00
_cell.angle_gamma   90.00
#
_symmetry.space_group_name_H-M   'P 1'
#
loop_
_entity.id
_entity.type
_entity.pdbx_description
1 polymer ?
#
loop_
_entity_poly.entity_id
_entity_poly.type
_entity_poly.pdbx_seq_one_letter_code
_entity_poly.pdbx_strand_id
1 'polypeptide(L)'
;MVKIVEYKELPLNDLVIGKGQVRTSDIGKNIDELANSIRVQGLLQPIVVCESRENPGKWEILTGQRRFLAHKLLEKQTITAAILDGHVDEQTAKAISITENLIRRKLSGKELIDGVTYLYRMYGTQKAVVEATGLPQTAVSSYVKYPRLIPELKELVDSGNVDVKVALKAQDSATAQDYGEPDPEIARKLAISMAEMSGVQRNKVADELKDNPSKPVDDVIENAKSSSRVIQVTATLTQRTHTALQTFASSERLHQDEAAALLIELALTGEGLLD
;
A
#
# COMPACT_ATOMS: atom_id res chain seq x y z
N MET A 1 2.71 -24.90 -1.25
CA MET A 1 2.88 -23.75 -2.17
C MET A 1 2.42 -24.22 -3.54
N VAL A 2 1.45 -23.57 -4.14
CA VAL A 2 0.89 -23.95 -5.45
C VAL A 2 1.92 -23.61 -6.53
N LYS A 3 2.19 -24.54 -7.49
CA LYS A 3 3.17 -24.34 -8.55
C LYS A 3 2.52 -24.48 -9.91
N ILE A 4 3.02 -23.73 -10.90
CA ILE A 4 2.68 -23.95 -12.30
C ILE A 4 3.37 -25.23 -12.75
N VAL A 5 2.56 -26.18 -13.27
CA VAL A 5 3.07 -27.47 -13.77
C VAL A 5 3.20 -27.51 -15.30
N GLU A 6 2.35 -26.77 -16.01
CA GLU A 6 2.27 -26.82 -17.46
C GLU A 6 1.74 -25.50 -18.05
N TYR A 7 2.16 -25.19 -19.28
CA TYR A 7 1.51 -24.20 -20.14
C TYR A 7 0.86 -24.92 -21.32
N LYS A 8 -0.43 -24.70 -21.52
CA LYS A 8 -1.23 -25.41 -22.52
C LYS A 8 -2.27 -24.52 -23.19
N GLU A 9 -2.57 -24.79 -24.46
CA GLU A 9 -3.74 -24.24 -25.14
C GLU A 9 -4.97 -25.01 -24.69
N LEU A 10 -5.92 -24.31 -24.07
CA LEU A 10 -7.18 -24.89 -23.59
C LEU A 10 -8.38 -24.38 -24.41
N PRO A 11 -9.33 -25.25 -24.76
CA PRO A 11 -10.57 -24.83 -25.38
C PRO A 11 -11.34 -23.86 -24.48
N LEU A 12 -11.87 -22.77 -25.02
CA LEU A 12 -12.64 -21.80 -24.24
C LEU A 12 -13.89 -22.42 -23.60
N ASN A 13 -14.44 -23.48 -24.21
CA ASN A 13 -15.62 -24.18 -23.69
C ASN A 13 -15.30 -25.04 -22.44
N ASP A 14 -14.02 -25.36 -22.22
CA ASP A 14 -13.58 -26.14 -21.06
C ASP A 14 -13.22 -25.25 -19.87
N LEU A 15 -13.38 -23.92 -20.01
CA LEU A 15 -13.05 -22.95 -19.01
C LEU A 15 -14.29 -22.41 -18.29
N VAL A 16 -14.24 -22.39 -16.96
CA VAL A 16 -15.26 -21.80 -16.10
C VAL A 16 -14.66 -20.68 -15.25
N ILE A 17 -15.44 -19.64 -14.99
CA ILE A 17 -15.02 -18.54 -14.13
C ILE A 17 -15.18 -18.96 -12.68
N GLY A 18 -14.09 -18.96 -11.92
CA GLY A 18 -14.08 -19.33 -10.50
C GLY A 18 -14.77 -18.31 -9.60
N LYS A 19 -15.34 -18.78 -8.49
CA LYS A 19 -15.98 -17.94 -7.47
C LYS A 19 -15.00 -17.05 -6.70
N GLY A 20 -13.72 -17.42 -6.67
CA GLY A 20 -12.64 -16.69 -5.97
C GLY A 20 -12.16 -15.42 -6.68
N GLN A 21 -12.81 -14.99 -7.76
CA GLN A 21 -12.43 -13.77 -8.49
C GLN A 21 -12.74 -12.52 -7.66
N VAL A 22 -11.70 -11.75 -7.33
CA VAL A 22 -11.81 -10.53 -6.49
C VAL A 22 -12.44 -9.35 -7.25
N ARG A 23 -12.27 -9.32 -8.58
CA ARG A 23 -12.80 -8.24 -9.41
C ARG A 23 -14.21 -8.56 -9.88
N THR A 24 -15.20 -8.00 -9.17
CA THR A 24 -16.62 -8.12 -9.53
C THR A 24 -17.14 -6.88 -10.28
N SER A 25 -16.47 -5.73 -10.13
CA SER A 25 -16.81 -4.47 -10.79
C SER A 25 -15.95 -4.25 -12.05
N ASP A 26 -16.51 -3.59 -13.06
CA ASP A 26 -15.82 -3.16 -14.28
C ASP A 26 -15.16 -4.26 -15.15
N ILE A 27 -15.57 -5.51 -15.01
CA ILE A 27 -15.00 -6.64 -15.76
C ILE A 27 -15.17 -6.42 -17.28
N GLY A 28 -16.31 -5.87 -17.69
CA GLY A 28 -16.65 -5.59 -19.09
C GLY A 28 -16.10 -4.28 -19.64
N LYS A 29 -15.61 -3.37 -18.81
CA LYS A 29 -15.15 -2.05 -19.25
C LYS A 29 -13.89 -2.17 -20.12
N ASN A 30 -13.93 -1.56 -21.30
CA ASN A 30 -12.81 -1.56 -22.26
C ASN A 30 -12.34 -2.98 -22.69
N ILE A 31 -13.24 -3.95 -22.77
CA ILE A 31 -12.91 -5.29 -23.29
C ILE A 31 -12.54 -5.22 -24.78
N ASP A 32 -13.20 -4.33 -25.54
CA ASP A 32 -12.93 -4.12 -26.96
C ASP A 32 -11.49 -3.66 -27.22
N GLU A 33 -10.97 -2.75 -26.39
CA GLU A 33 -9.58 -2.29 -26.49
C GLU A 33 -8.60 -3.44 -26.20
N LEU A 34 -8.88 -4.25 -25.19
CA LEU A 34 -8.08 -5.43 -24.88
C LEU A 34 -8.16 -6.48 -26.01
N ALA A 35 -9.34 -6.70 -26.56
CA ALA A 35 -9.52 -7.60 -27.69
C ALA A 35 -8.75 -7.11 -28.93
N ASN A 36 -8.78 -5.80 -29.23
CA ASN A 36 -7.99 -5.22 -30.32
C ASN A 36 -6.48 -5.40 -30.09
N SER A 37 -6.00 -5.17 -28.87
CA SER A 37 -4.59 -5.42 -28.52
C SER A 37 -4.22 -6.89 -28.73
N ILE A 38 -5.04 -7.83 -28.25
CA ILE A 38 -4.83 -9.27 -28.45
C ILE A 38 -4.89 -9.68 -29.91
N ARG A 39 -5.73 -9.03 -30.71
CA ARG A 39 -5.80 -9.29 -32.17
C ARG A 39 -4.49 -8.92 -32.87
N VAL A 40 -3.88 -7.81 -32.49
CA VAL A 40 -2.66 -7.27 -33.11
C VAL A 40 -1.38 -7.93 -32.58
N GLN A 41 -1.28 -8.10 -31.26
CA GLN A 41 -0.04 -8.51 -30.60
C GLN A 41 -0.05 -9.98 -30.13
N GLY A 42 -1.21 -10.65 -30.20
CA GLY A 42 -1.39 -11.94 -29.56
C GLY A 42 -1.59 -11.84 -28.03
N LEU A 43 -1.75 -12.99 -27.40
CA LEU A 43 -1.86 -13.08 -25.93
C LEU A 43 -0.47 -13.06 -25.29
N LEU A 44 -0.04 -11.92 -24.77
CA LEU A 44 1.29 -11.75 -24.17
C LEU A 44 1.45 -12.46 -22.82
N GLN A 45 0.36 -12.70 -22.12
CA GLN A 45 0.38 -13.36 -20.80
C GLN A 45 -0.73 -14.41 -20.73
N PRO A 46 -0.42 -15.66 -20.38
CA PRO A 46 -1.42 -16.72 -20.23
C PRO A 46 -2.40 -16.40 -19.11
N ILE A 47 -3.58 -16.99 -19.16
CA ILE A 47 -4.48 -17.07 -18.01
C ILE A 47 -3.93 -18.11 -17.02
N VAL A 48 -4.34 -18.05 -15.74
CA VAL A 48 -3.97 -19.05 -14.74
C VAL A 48 -5.21 -19.84 -14.37
N VAL A 49 -5.09 -21.16 -14.43
CA VAL A 49 -6.20 -22.09 -14.19
C VAL A 49 -5.79 -23.24 -13.27
N CYS A 50 -6.80 -23.87 -12.65
CA CYS A 50 -6.66 -25.15 -11.98
C CYS A 50 -7.83 -26.06 -12.39
N GLU A 51 -7.77 -27.35 -12.07
CA GLU A 51 -8.91 -28.25 -12.25
C GLU A 51 -10.11 -27.79 -11.43
N SER A 52 -11.29 -27.76 -12.06
CA SER A 52 -12.52 -27.36 -11.37
C SER A 52 -13.06 -28.52 -10.51
N ARG A 53 -13.32 -28.25 -9.24
CA ARG A 53 -14.00 -29.21 -8.35
C ARG A 53 -15.48 -29.33 -8.64
N GLU A 54 -16.13 -28.23 -9.03
CA GLU A 54 -17.57 -28.18 -9.27
C GLU A 54 -17.94 -28.75 -10.65
N ASN A 55 -17.02 -28.70 -11.61
CA ASN A 55 -17.25 -29.12 -12.98
C ASN A 55 -16.13 -30.09 -13.42
N PRO A 56 -16.24 -31.40 -13.14
CA PRO A 56 -15.23 -32.38 -13.53
C PRO A 56 -14.91 -32.31 -15.03
N GLY A 57 -13.61 -32.34 -15.35
CA GLY A 57 -13.11 -32.22 -16.73
C GLY A 57 -13.04 -30.77 -17.27
N LYS A 58 -13.37 -29.77 -16.46
CA LYS A 58 -13.20 -28.35 -16.81
C LYS A 58 -12.12 -27.69 -15.96
N TRP A 59 -11.67 -26.53 -16.44
CA TRP A 59 -10.65 -25.73 -15.79
C TRP A 59 -11.25 -24.45 -15.23
N GLU A 60 -10.96 -24.18 -13.96
CA GLU A 60 -11.41 -22.97 -13.27
C GLU A 60 -10.39 -21.86 -13.45
N ILE A 61 -10.83 -20.69 -13.94
CA ILE A 61 -9.98 -19.52 -14.13
C ILE A 61 -9.76 -18.85 -12.79
N LEU A 62 -8.52 -18.83 -12.33
CA LEU A 62 -8.07 -18.14 -11.11
C LEU A 62 -7.69 -16.70 -11.39
N THR A 63 -6.99 -16.44 -12.51
CA THR A 63 -6.68 -15.08 -12.97
C THR A 63 -6.75 -14.98 -14.50
N GLY A 64 -7.07 -13.78 -15.01
CA GLY A 64 -7.13 -13.54 -16.43
C GLY A 64 -8.53 -13.54 -17.05
N GLN A 65 -9.58 -13.40 -16.25
CA GLN A 65 -10.98 -13.36 -16.72
C GLN A 65 -11.21 -12.38 -17.89
N ARG A 66 -10.63 -11.17 -17.85
CA ARG A 66 -10.75 -10.21 -18.95
C ARG A 66 -10.11 -10.72 -20.24
N ARG A 67 -8.99 -11.43 -20.16
CA ARG A 67 -8.32 -12.06 -21.33
C ARG A 67 -9.18 -13.18 -21.92
N PHE A 68 -9.81 -13.97 -21.08
CA PHE A 68 -10.79 -14.97 -21.49
C PHE A 68 -12.00 -14.34 -22.18
N LEU A 69 -12.58 -13.28 -21.62
CA LEU A 69 -13.71 -12.57 -22.26
C LEU A 69 -13.31 -11.92 -23.58
N ALA A 70 -12.11 -11.34 -23.67
CA ALA A 70 -11.58 -10.80 -24.92
C ALA A 70 -11.41 -11.90 -26.00
N HIS A 71 -10.95 -13.12 -25.62
CA HIS A 71 -10.87 -14.26 -26.54
C HIS A 71 -12.25 -14.70 -27.02
N LYS A 72 -13.26 -14.71 -26.13
CA LYS A 72 -14.65 -14.97 -26.52
C LYS A 72 -15.16 -13.92 -27.52
N LEU A 73 -14.90 -12.65 -27.26
CA LEU A 73 -15.30 -11.56 -28.19
C LEU A 73 -14.62 -11.66 -29.54
N LEU A 74 -13.39 -12.21 -29.59
CA LEU A 74 -12.65 -12.46 -30.83
C LEU A 74 -13.02 -13.80 -31.49
N GLU A 75 -14.02 -14.53 -30.98
CA GLU A 75 -14.47 -15.85 -31.45
C GLU A 75 -13.31 -16.88 -31.57
N LYS A 76 -12.27 -16.75 -30.76
CA LYS A 76 -11.17 -17.72 -30.68
C LYS A 76 -11.65 -19.03 -30.07
N GLN A 77 -11.05 -20.14 -30.50
CA GLN A 77 -11.42 -21.47 -30.02
C GLN A 77 -10.65 -21.86 -28.73
N THR A 78 -9.41 -21.38 -28.61
CA THR A 78 -8.50 -21.73 -27.53
C THR A 78 -7.87 -20.48 -26.91
N ILE A 79 -7.27 -20.68 -25.73
CA ILE A 79 -6.48 -19.67 -25.03
C ILE A 79 -5.32 -20.33 -24.29
N THR A 80 -4.13 -19.70 -24.32
CA THR A 80 -2.97 -20.17 -23.57
C THR A 80 -3.21 -20.01 -22.06
N ALA A 81 -3.05 -21.10 -21.32
CA ALA A 81 -3.22 -21.16 -19.88
C ALA A 81 -1.98 -21.72 -19.18
N ALA A 82 -1.67 -21.17 -18.02
CA ALA A 82 -0.74 -21.73 -17.04
C ALA A 82 -1.54 -22.59 -16.05
N ILE A 83 -1.28 -23.87 -16.01
CA ILE A 83 -1.98 -24.84 -15.19
C ILE A 83 -1.29 -24.97 -13.84
N LEU A 84 -2.05 -24.81 -12.75
CA LEU A 84 -1.57 -25.05 -11.40
C LEU A 84 -1.74 -26.52 -11.00
N ASP A 85 -0.84 -26.98 -10.13
CA ASP A 85 -0.86 -28.33 -9.59
C ASP A 85 -2.09 -28.53 -8.68
N GLY A 86 -2.93 -29.49 -9.05
CA GLY A 86 -4.10 -29.90 -8.29
C GLY A 86 -5.24 -28.89 -8.20
N HIS A 87 -6.18 -29.21 -7.34
CA HIS A 87 -7.31 -28.33 -7.04
C HIS A 87 -6.88 -27.22 -6.05
N VAL A 88 -7.29 -26.00 -6.36
CA VAL A 88 -7.08 -24.87 -5.46
C VAL A 88 -8.40 -24.56 -4.77
N ASP A 89 -8.39 -24.48 -3.42
CA ASP A 89 -9.57 -24.07 -2.67
C ASP A 89 -9.90 -22.59 -2.91
N GLU A 90 -11.14 -22.20 -2.66
CA GLU A 90 -11.64 -20.86 -2.92
C GLU A 90 -10.80 -19.77 -2.21
N GLN A 91 -10.33 -20.06 -1.00
CA GLN A 91 -9.53 -19.10 -0.22
C GLN A 91 -8.16 -18.89 -0.84
N THR A 92 -7.50 -19.96 -1.26
CA THR A 92 -6.21 -19.91 -1.96
C THR A 92 -6.35 -19.27 -3.33
N ALA A 93 -7.42 -19.57 -4.09
CA ALA A 93 -7.73 -18.92 -5.37
C ALA A 93 -7.89 -17.41 -5.21
N LYS A 94 -8.62 -16.99 -4.18
CA LYS A 94 -8.81 -15.59 -3.85
C LYS A 94 -7.50 -14.92 -3.45
N ALA A 95 -6.64 -15.56 -2.65
CA ALA A 95 -5.33 -15.06 -2.28
C ALA A 95 -4.43 -14.85 -3.50
N ILE A 96 -4.40 -15.80 -4.44
CA ILE A 96 -3.65 -15.69 -5.71
C ILE A 96 -4.14 -14.48 -6.52
N SER A 97 -5.46 -14.34 -6.68
CA SER A 97 -6.06 -13.23 -7.43
C SER A 97 -5.76 -11.87 -6.78
N ILE A 98 -5.85 -11.75 -5.45
CA ILE A 98 -5.48 -10.55 -4.71
C ILE A 98 -4.00 -10.22 -4.91
N THR A 99 -3.11 -11.18 -4.69
CA THR A 99 -1.67 -11.00 -4.82
C THR A 99 -1.29 -10.52 -6.23
N GLU A 100 -1.86 -11.12 -7.27
CA GLU A 100 -1.63 -10.71 -8.67
C GLU A 100 -2.06 -9.27 -8.92
N ASN A 101 -3.23 -8.88 -8.43
CA ASN A 101 -3.75 -7.52 -8.58
C ASN A 101 -2.93 -6.49 -7.79
N LEU A 102 -2.44 -6.84 -6.59
CA LEU A 102 -1.55 -6.01 -5.78
C LEU A 102 -0.20 -5.77 -6.48
N ILE A 103 0.42 -6.84 -6.99
CA ILE A 103 1.70 -6.76 -7.72
C ILE A 103 1.55 -5.86 -8.97
N ARG A 104 0.42 -5.94 -9.67
CA ARG A 104 0.12 -5.07 -10.82
C ARG A 104 -0.25 -3.65 -10.44
N ARG A 105 -0.28 -3.30 -9.15
CA ARG A 105 -0.69 -1.98 -8.64
C ARG A 105 -2.05 -1.50 -9.17
N LYS A 106 -2.99 -2.42 -9.35
CA LYS A 106 -4.33 -2.14 -9.89
C LYS A 106 -5.40 -1.94 -8.81
N LEU A 107 -5.09 -2.29 -7.57
CA LEU A 107 -5.95 -2.05 -6.43
C LEU A 107 -5.60 -0.69 -5.81
N SER A 108 -6.58 0.05 -5.40
CA SER A 108 -6.44 1.37 -4.75
C SER A 108 -7.37 1.49 -3.55
N GLY A 109 -7.04 2.38 -2.63
CA GLY A 109 -7.89 2.71 -1.49
C GLY A 109 -8.35 1.48 -0.71
N LYS A 110 -9.64 1.33 -0.54
CA LYS A 110 -10.27 0.27 0.25
C LYS A 110 -9.98 -1.15 -0.28
N GLU A 111 -9.97 -1.33 -1.61
CA GLU A 111 -9.68 -2.65 -2.19
C GLU A 111 -8.28 -3.16 -1.80
N LEU A 112 -7.31 -2.25 -1.71
CA LEU A 112 -5.95 -2.55 -1.27
C LEU A 112 -5.91 -2.96 0.22
N ILE A 113 -6.62 -2.21 1.06
CA ILE A 113 -6.74 -2.48 2.50
C ILE A 113 -7.39 -3.85 2.73
N ASP A 114 -8.53 -4.10 2.09
CA ASP A 114 -9.29 -5.34 2.20
C ASP A 114 -8.46 -6.53 1.69
N GLY A 115 -7.75 -6.34 0.57
CA GLY A 115 -6.86 -7.34 0.01
C GLY A 115 -5.72 -7.72 0.94
N VAL A 116 -5.00 -6.74 1.47
CA VAL A 116 -3.88 -6.99 2.41
C VAL A 116 -4.38 -7.60 3.72
N THR A 117 -5.52 -7.14 4.23
CA THR A 117 -6.13 -7.70 5.45
C THR A 117 -6.55 -9.15 5.24
N TYR A 118 -7.11 -9.48 4.08
CA TYR A 118 -7.44 -10.86 3.71
C TYR A 118 -6.19 -11.74 3.66
N LEU A 119 -5.14 -11.30 2.96
CA LEU A 119 -3.87 -12.03 2.88
C LEU A 119 -3.22 -12.21 4.26
N TYR A 120 -3.31 -11.21 5.13
CA TYR A 120 -2.80 -11.33 6.50
C TYR A 120 -3.54 -12.42 7.30
N ARG A 121 -4.87 -12.52 7.17
CA ARG A 121 -5.65 -13.59 7.80
C ARG A 121 -5.27 -14.96 7.25
N MET A 122 -4.99 -15.06 5.95
CA MET A 122 -4.59 -16.30 5.29
C MET A 122 -3.19 -16.77 5.67
N TYR A 123 -2.23 -15.87 5.65
CA TYR A 123 -0.81 -16.19 5.88
C TYR A 123 -0.36 -16.10 7.34
N GLY A 124 -1.18 -15.49 8.20
CA GLY A 124 -0.95 -15.39 9.64
C GLY A 124 0.11 -14.37 10.07
N THR A 125 1.00 -13.93 9.18
CA THR A 125 2.08 -12.99 9.50
C THR A 125 2.23 -11.89 8.45
N GLN A 126 2.60 -10.68 8.92
CA GLN A 126 2.90 -9.56 8.01
C GLN A 126 4.09 -9.87 7.09
N LYS A 127 5.08 -10.61 7.59
CA LYS A 127 6.26 -11.02 6.82
C LYS A 127 5.85 -11.84 5.60
N ALA A 128 4.99 -12.84 5.77
CA ALA A 128 4.50 -13.66 4.68
C ALA A 128 3.70 -12.85 3.63
N VAL A 129 2.93 -11.84 4.07
CA VAL A 129 2.23 -10.93 3.14
C VAL A 129 3.23 -10.08 2.34
N VAL A 130 4.29 -9.56 2.99
CA VAL A 130 5.37 -8.80 2.32
C VAL A 130 6.06 -9.67 1.27
N GLU A 131 6.42 -10.89 1.63
CA GLU A 131 7.08 -11.84 0.72
C GLU A 131 6.20 -12.22 -0.48
N ALA A 132 4.89 -12.38 -0.25
CA ALA A 132 3.95 -12.73 -1.30
C ALA A 132 3.61 -11.57 -2.24
N THR A 133 3.55 -10.34 -1.73
CA THR A 133 3.05 -9.17 -2.48
C THR A 133 4.12 -8.21 -2.96
N GLY A 134 5.31 -8.23 -2.34
CA GLY A 134 6.36 -7.23 -2.54
C GLY A 134 6.03 -5.84 -2.00
N LEU A 135 4.94 -5.69 -1.23
CA LEU A 135 4.60 -4.42 -0.60
C LEU A 135 5.59 -4.08 0.53
N PRO A 136 5.89 -2.79 0.76
CA PRO A 136 6.70 -2.38 1.90
C PRO A 136 6.09 -2.83 3.23
N GLN A 137 6.93 -3.28 4.17
CA GLN A 137 6.51 -3.71 5.52
C GLN A 137 5.66 -2.65 6.23
N THR A 138 6.03 -1.37 6.09
CA THR A 138 5.30 -0.25 6.69
C THR A 138 3.88 -0.09 6.14
N ALA A 139 3.68 -0.35 4.84
CA ALA A 139 2.37 -0.32 4.22
C ALA A 139 1.50 -1.50 4.72
N VAL A 140 2.04 -2.71 4.69
CA VAL A 140 1.34 -3.91 5.19
C VAL A 140 0.95 -3.72 6.66
N SER A 141 1.86 -3.22 7.50
CA SER A 141 1.58 -2.93 8.92
C SER A 141 0.41 -1.94 9.08
N SER A 142 0.37 -0.88 8.28
CA SER A 142 -0.70 0.12 8.34
C SER A 142 -2.05 -0.46 7.92
N TYR A 143 -2.09 -1.21 6.81
CA TYR A 143 -3.34 -1.83 6.33
C TYR A 143 -3.89 -2.88 7.30
N VAL A 144 -3.03 -3.68 7.93
CA VAL A 144 -3.44 -4.65 8.96
C VAL A 144 -4.01 -3.96 10.21
N LYS A 145 -3.58 -2.74 10.51
CA LYS A 145 -4.08 -1.92 11.62
C LYS A 145 -5.36 -1.13 11.27
N TYR A 146 -5.73 -1.00 10.00
CA TYR A 146 -6.93 -0.27 9.58
C TYR A 146 -8.20 -0.63 10.37
N PRO A 147 -8.50 -1.90 10.73
CA PRO A 147 -9.68 -2.23 11.52
C PRO A 147 -9.75 -1.54 12.89
N ARG A 148 -8.62 -1.09 13.44
CA ARG A 148 -8.51 -0.39 14.74
C ARG A 148 -8.92 1.08 14.67
N LEU A 149 -9.06 1.64 13.48
CA LEU A 149 -9.49 3.01 13.31
C LEU A 149 -10.93 3.19 13.79
N ILE A 150 -11.20 4.33 14.43
CA ILE A 150 -12.57 4.76 14.74
C ILE A 150 -13.37 4.99 13.45
N PRO A 151 -14.72 4.93 13.51
CA PRO A 151 -15.57 5.05 12.32
C PRO A 151 -15.31 6.32 11.50
N GLU A 152 -15.10 7.45 12.15
CA GLU A 152 -14.88 8.77 11.54
C GLU A 152 -13.60 8.80 10.68
N LEU A 153 -12.54 8.12 11.14
CA LEU A 153 -11.29 8.01 10.39
C LEU A 153 -11.37 6.97 9.27
N LYS A 154 -12.15 5.89 9.46
CA LYS A 154 -12.41 4.93 8.37
C LYS A 154 -13.12 5.61 7.21
N GLU A 155 -14.11 6.46 7.49
CA GLU A 155 -14.82 7.22 6.46
C GLU A 155 -13.86 8.10 5.64
N LEU A 156 -12.93 8.79 6.27
CA LEU A 156 -11.91 9.61 5.61
C LEU A 156 -10.95 8.77 4.76
N VAL A 157 -10.59 7.59 5.22
CA VAL A 157 -9.73 6.67 4.48
C VAL A 157 -10.48 6.04 3.30
N ASP A 158 -11.71 5.57 3.52
CA ASP A 158 -12.53 4.92 2.50
C ASP A 158 -12.90 5.89 1.36
N SER A 159 -13.07 7.18 1.67
CA SER A 159 -13.27 8.24 0.67
C SER A 159 -11.99 8.67 -0.06
N GLY A 160 -10.82 8.18 0.38
CA GLY A 160 -9.52 8.53 -0.21
C GLY A 160 -8.98 9.90 0.20
N ASN A 161 -9.62 10.59 1.14
CA ASN A 161 -9.21 11.91 1.61
C ASN A 161 -7.96 11.86 2.51
N VAL A 162 -7.75 10.74 3.22
CA VAL A 162 -6.64 10.55 4.15
C VAL A 162 -6.03 9.17 3.94
N ASP A 163 -4.70 9.11 3.93
CA ASP A 163 -3.97 7.83 3.90
C ASP A 163 -4.10 7.09 5.24
N VAL A 164 -4.20 5.75 5.21
CA VAL A 164 -4.33 4.90 6.42
C VAL A 164 -3.25 5.19 7.45
N LYS A 165 -2.00 5.41 7.01
CA LYS A 165 -0.88 5.69 7.90
C LYS A 165 -1.05 7.03 8.62
N VAL A 166 -1.61 8.02 7.93
CA VAL A 166 -1.91 9.35 8.51
C VAL A 166 -3.07 9.23 9.50
N ALA A 167 -4.12 8.52 9.13
CA ALA A 167 -5.28 8.29 10.00
C ALA A 167 -4.89 7.57 11.31
N LEU A 168 -4.06 6.52 11.23
CA LEU A 168 -3.53 5.83 12.41
C LEU A 168 -2.73 6.78 13.31
N LYS A 169 -1.86 7.59 12.72
CA LYS A 169 -1.06 8.57 13.48
C LYS A 169 -1.93 9.62 14.15
N ALA A 170 -2.95 10.14 13.44
CA ALA A 170 -3.89 11.10 14.00
C ALA A 170 -4.69 10.51 15.17
N GLN A 171 -5.14 9.25 15.04
CA GLN A 171 -5.81 8.54 16.12
C GLN A 171 -4.91 8.36 17.35
N ASP A 172 -3.68 7.89 17.14
CA ASP A 172 -2.71 7.71 18.22
C ASP A 172 -2.42 9.05 18.92
N SER A 173 -2.35 10.17 18.17
CA SER A 173 -2.13 11.51 18.74
C SER A 173 -3.36 12.03 19.49
N ALA A 174 -4.57 11.72 19.05
CA ALA A 174 -5.82 12.07 19.76
C ALA A 174 -5.98 11.27 21.07
N THR A 175 -5.55 10.00 21.07
CA THR A 175 -5.57 9.14 22.25
C THR A 175 -4.64 9.64 23.36
N ALA A 176 -3.52 10.28 23.00
CA ALA A 176 -2.55 10.81 23.98
C ALA A 176 -3.14 11.90 24.86
N GLN A 177 -4.21 12.60 24.43
CA GLN A 177 -4.88 13.63 25.20
C GLN A 177 -5.91 13.09 26.22
N ASP A 178 -6.47 11.91 26.00
CA ASP A 178 -7.67 11.45 26.72
C ASP A 178 -7.57 10.07 27.39
N TYR A 179 -6.40 9.63 27.76
CA TYR A 179 -6.10 8.43 28.59
C TYR A 179 -6.93 7.15 28.31
N GLY A 180 -7.40 6.90 27.11
CA GLY A 180 -8.09 5.62 26.82
C GLY A 180 -8.72 5.49 25.44
N GLU A 181 -9.60 6.37 25.06
CA GLU A 181 -10.24 6.34 23.73
C GLU A 181 -9.94 7.65 22.98
N PRO A 182 -9.73 7.60 21.68
CA PRO A 182 -9.47 8.81 20.89
C PRO A 182 -10.75 9.64 20.79
N ASP A 183 -10.66 10.93 21.09
CA ASP A 183 -11.74 11.87 20.80
C ASP A 183 -11.99 11.92 19.28
N PRO A 184 -13.21 11.60 18.80
CA PRO A 184 -13.48 11.50 17.37
C PRO A 184 -13.30 12.83 16.61
N GLU A 185 -13.67 13.97 17.23
CA GLU A 185 -13.55 15.29 16.60
C GLU A 185 -12.09 15.72 16.50
N ILE A 186 -11.31 15.51 17.56
CA ILE A 186 -9.88 15.78 17.59
C ILE A 186 -9.17 14.88 16.57
N ALA A 187 -9.45 13.59 16.56
CA ALA A 187 -8.86 12.64 15.63
C ALA A 187 -9.15 13.00 14.17
N ARG A 188 -10.40 13.36 13.86
CA ARG A 188 -10.81 13.82 12.52
C ARG A 188 -10.06 15.08 12.10
N LYS A 189 -9.99 16.08 12.99
CA LYS A 189 -9.30 17.34 12.76
C LYS A 189 -7.80 17.14 12.50
N LEU A 190 -7.16 16.33 13.34
CA LEU A 190 -5.76 15.94 13.18
C LEU A 190 -5.53 15.23 11.86
N ALA A 191 -6.37 14.26 11.49
CA ALA A 191 -6.22 13.49 10.26
C ALA A 191 -6.28 14.39 9.03
N ILE A 192 -7.25 15.30 8.95
CA ILE A 192 -7.39 16.25 7.84
C ILE A 192 -6.17 17.18 7.78
N SER A 193 -5.77 17.77 8.91
CA SER A 193 -4.63 18.69 8.96
C SER A 193 -3.32 17.99 8.62
N MET A 194 -3.09 16.76 9.14
CA MET A 194 -1.90 15.97 8.86
C MET A 194 -1.85 15.46 7.43
N ALA A 195 -2.97 15.33 6.72
CA ALA A 195 -2.98 14.91 5.32
C ALA A 195 -2.22 15.91 4.42
N GLU A 196 -2.29 17.20 4.76
CA GLU A 196 -1.62 18.29 4.04
C GLU A 196 -0.18 18.54 4.49
N MET A 197 0.27 17.91 5.58
CA MET A 197 1.58 18.13 6.18
C MET A 197 2.65 17.18 5.62
N SER A 198 3.91 17.63 5.68
CA SER A 198 5.08 16.75 5.48
C SER A 198 5.23 15.73 6.60
N GLY A 199 6.02 14.68 6.37
CA GLY A 199 6.30 13.65 7.38
C GLY A 199 6.90 14.22 8.67
N VAL A 200 7.77 15.22 8.54
CA VAL A 200 8.42 15.92 9.67
C VAL A 200 7.39 16.70 10.49
N GLN A 201 6.53 17.47 9.82
CA GLN A 201 5.47 18.22 10.50
C GLN A 201 4.49 17.31 11.23
N ARG A 202 4.11 16.17 10.63
CA ARG A 202 3.27 15.15 11.29
C ARG A 202 3.92 14.56 12.54
N ASN A 203 5.23 14.31 12.50
CA ASN A 203 5.97 13.84 13.67
C ASN A 203 5.95 14.91 14.75
N LYS A 204 6.26 16.17 14.40
CA LYS A 204 6.25 17.28 15.36
C LYS A 204 4.90 17.44 16.05
N VAL A 205 3.79 17.35 15.32
CA VAL A 205 2.44 17.36 15.93
C VAL A 205 2.25 16.20 16.90
N ALA A 206 2.62 14.98 16.48
CA ALA A 206 2.44 13.79 17.33
C ALA A 206 3.29 13.83 18.58
N ASP A 207 4.54 14.27 18.49
CA ASP A 207 5.47 14.36 19.61
C ASP A 207 5.04 15.48 20.58
N GLU A 208 4.64 16.64 20.05
CA GLU A 208 4.16 17.77 20.88
C GLU A 208 2.89 17.41 21.67
N LEU A 209 1.92 16.74 21.04
CA LEU A 209 0.69 16.30 21.73
C LEU A 209 0.96 15.19 22.76
N LYS A 210 1.96 14.36 22.52
CA LYS A 210 2.39 13.33 23.46
C LYS A 210 3.08 13.92 24.68
N ASP A 211 3.95 14.90 24.47
CA ASP A 211 4.74 15.54 25.55
C ASP A 211 3.91 16.55 26.34
N ASN A 212 2.94 17.19 25.68
CA ASN A 212 2.06 18.21 26.26
C ASN A 212 0.58 17.92 25.95
N PRO A 213 -0.03 16.92 26.57
CA PRO A 213 -1.41 16.49 26.28
C PRO A 213 -2.49 17.58 26.52
N SER A 214 -2.23 18.56 27.37
CA SER A 214 -3.15 19.65 27.69
C SER A 214 -3.09 20.84 26.74
N LYS A 215 -2.18 20.82 25.75
CA LYS A 215 -2.01 21.92 24.81
C LYS A 215 -3.15 21.92 23.78
N PRO A 216 -3.75 23.10 23.45
CA PRO A 216 -4.77 23.17 22.42
C PRO A 216 -4.25 22.60 21.07
N VAL A 217 -5.03 21.71 20.47
CA VAL A 217 -4.66 21.03 19.22
C VAL A 217 -4.42 22.02 18.09
N ASP A 218 -5.20 23.12 18.07
CA ASP A 218 -5.06 24.17 17.06
C ASP A 218 -3.68 24.82 17.10
N ASP A 219 -3.22 25.18 18.30
CA ASP A 219 -1.93 25.81 18.50
C ASP A 219 -0.78 24.87 18.05
N VAL A 220 -0.92 23.56 18.31
CA VAL A 220 0.06 22.56 17.88
C VAL A 220 0.10 22.41 16.36
N ILE A 221 -1.08 22.38 15.72
CA ILE A 221 -1.20 22.31 14.26
C ILE A 221 -0.59 23.56 13.62
N GLU A 222 -0.93 24.74 14.12
CA GLU A 222 -0.43 26.02 13.59
C GLU A 222 1.09 26.16 13.74
N ASN A 223 1.62 25.80 14.90
CA ASN A 223 3.06 25.78 15.15
C ASN A 223 3.80 24.77 14.25
N ALA A 224 3.20 23.64 13.93
CA ALA A 224 3.80 22.67 13.03
C ALA A 224 3.74 23.14 11.56
N LYS A 225 2.67 23.86 11.16
CA LYS A 225 2.53 24.44 9.80
C LYS A 225 3.43 25.64 9.59
N SER A 226 3.58 26.50 10.61
CA SER A 226 4.40 27.73 10.57
C SER A 226 5.90 27.44 10.69
N SER A 227 6.29 26.28 11.21
CA SER A 227 7.70 25.89 11.22
C SER A 227 8.21 25.79 9.78
N SER A 228 9.30 26.50 9.49
CA SER A 228 9.98 26.58 8.19
C SER A 228 9.89 25.27 7.41
N ARG A 229 9.58 25.36 6.11
CA ARG A 229 9.51 24.21 5.21
C ARG A 229 10.81 23.42 5.29
N VAL A 230 10.85 22.36 6.10
CA VAL A 230 12.05 21.51 6.20
C VAL A 230 12.17 20.73 4.90
N ILE A 231 13.22 20.99 4.15
CA ILE A 231 13.58 20.26 2.94
C ILE A 231 14.60 19.21 3.35
N GLN A 232 14.26 17.93 3.17
CA GLN A 232 15.22 16.86 3.40
C GLN A 232 16.17 16.78 2.21
N VAL A 233 17.47 17.00 2.47
CA VAL A 233 18.54 16.83 1.49
C VAL A 233 19.31 15.55 1.81
N THR A 234 19.44 14.65 0.84
CA THR A 234 20.27 13.45 0.96
C THR A 234 21.63 13.72 0.32
N ALA A 235 22.70 13.66 1.13
CA ALA A 235 24.07 13.83 0.66
C ALA A 235 24.89 12.55 0.83
N THR A 236 25.75 12.23 -0.14
CA THR A 236 26.73 11.14 -0.03
C THR A 236 28.00 11.70 0.59
N LEU A 237 28.37 11.20 1.77
CA LEU A 237 29.56 11.64 2.49
C LEU A 237 30.72 10.66 2.30
N THR A 238 31.95 11.18 2.31
CA THR A 238 33.14 10.31 2.46
C THR A 238 33.22 9.75 3.88
N GLN A 239 33.94 8.64 4.07
CA GLN A 239 34.15 8.06 5.40
C GLN A 239 34.70 9.10 6.40
N ARG A 240 35.63 9.91 5.98
CA ARG A 240 36.25 10.97 6.80
C ARG A 240 35.22 12.02 7.22
N THR A 241 34.39 12.49 6.30
CA THR A 241 33.35 13.48 6.57
C THR A 241 32.27 12.93 7.51
N HIS A 242 31.86 11.68 7.28
CA HIS A 242 30.88 11.01 8.15
C HIS A 242 31.40 10.86 9.59
N THR A 243 32.67 10.43 9.79
CA THR A 243 33.27 10.32 11.11
C THR A 243 33.35 11.69 11.83
N ALA A 244 33.72 12.73 11.10
CA ALA A 244 33.75 14.10 11.64
C ALA A 244 32.34 14.58 12.07
N LEU A 245 31.31 14.30 11.26
CA LEU A 245 29.93 14.62 11.59
C LEU A 245 29.45 13.87 12.84
N GLN A 246 29.78 12.59 12.99
CA GLN A 246 29.46 11.80 14.20
C GLN A 246 30.14 12.38 15.45
N THR A 247 31.39 12.80 15.33
CA THR A 247 32.13 13.39 16.45
C THR A 247 31.49 14.72 16.86
N PHE A 248 31.15 15.58 15.90
CA PHE A 248 30.47 16.86 16.15
C PHE A 248 29.07 16.65 16.76
N ALA A 249 28.26 15.74 16.22
CA ALA A 249 26.94 15.42 16.76
C ALA A 249 27.03 14.95 18.23
N SER A 250 28.03 14.13 18.55
CA SER A 250 28.25 13.64 19.90
C SER A 250 28.70 14.76 20.86
N SER A 251 29.56 15.69 20.43
CA SER A 251 30.01 16.82 21.24
C SER A 251 28.89 17.80 21.57
N GLU A 252 28.00 18.05 20.60
CA GLU A 252 26.87 18.97 20.76
C GLU A 252 25.60 18.30 21.31
N ARG A 253 25.64 16.98 21.54
CA ARG A 253 24.48 16.17 22.00
C ARG A 253 23.28 16.25 21.03
N LEU A 254 23.55 16.30 19.75
CA LEU A 254 22.57 16.37 18.66
C LEU A 254 22.44 15.01 17.94
N HIS A 255 21.30 14.78 17.30
CA HIS A 255 21.19 13.73 16.27
C HIS A 255 22.05 14.09 15.05
N GLN A 256 22.52 13.09 14.29
CA GLN A 256 23.37 13.32 13.12
C GLN A 256 22.73 14.24 12.08
N ASP A 257 21.40 14.14 11.89
CA ASP A 257 20.66 15.00 10.93
C ASP A 257 20.61 16.45 11.41
N GLU A 258 20.42 16.67 12.70
CA GLU A 258 20.43 18.01 13.31
C GLU A 258 21.82 18.65 13.26
N ALA A 259 22.84 17.86 13.53
CA ALA A 259 24.23 18.30 13.44
C ALA A 259 24.63 18.65 11.99
N ALA A 260 24.16 17.85 11.03
CA ALA A 260 24.37 18.15 9.61
C ALA A 260 23.65 19.44 9.17
N ALA A 261 22.39 19.64 9.59
CA ALA A 261 21.65 20.85 9.32
C ALA A 261 22.34 22.09 9.88
N LEU A 262 22.75 22.02 11.16
CA LEU A 262 23.48 23.12 11.82
C LEU A 262 24.79 23.48 11.11
N LEU A 263 25.57 22.48 10.70
CA LEU A 263 26.82 22.70 9.97
C LEU A 263 26.58 23.32 8.58
N ILE A 264 25.52 22.91 7.90
CA ILE A 264 25.13 23.48 6.62
C ILE A 264 24.71 24.95 6.81
N GLU A 265 23.87 25.26 7.79
CA GLU A 265 23.44 26.61 8.10
C GLU A 265 24.64 27.53 8.43
N LEU A 266 25.56 27.07 9.29
CA LEU A 266 26.78 27.79 9.63
C LEU A 266 27.65 28.05 8.41
N ALA A 267 27.79 27.07 7.51
CA ALA A 267 28.55 27.24 6.29
C ALA A 267 27.89 28.26 5.32
N LEU A 268 26.57 28.17 5.14
CA LEU A 268 25.82 29.09 4.26
C LEU A 268 25.81 30.52 4.81
N THR A 269 25.71 30.70 6.13
CA THR A 269 25.85 32.04 6.78
C THR A 269 27.26 32.55 6.61
N GLY A 270 28.28 31.71 6.79
CA GLY A 270 29.68 32.11 6.59
C GLY A 270 30.01 32.54 5.15
N GLU A 271 29.32 32.00 4.17
CA GLU A 271 29.45 32.38 2.74
C GLU A 271 28.51 33.55 2.36
N GLY A 272 27.73 34.11 3.30
CA GLY A 272 26.77 35.17 3.04
C GLY A 272 25.58 34.80 2.17
N LEU A 273 25.22 33.52 2.14
CA LEU A 273 24.07 32.96 1.42
C LEU A 273 22.80 32.85 2.29
N LEU A 274 22.95 33.02 3.59
CA LEU A 274 21.89 33.15 4.58
C LEU A 274 22.13 34.38 5.43
N ASP A 275 21.05 35.18 5.71
CA ASP A 275 21.08 36.38 6.57
C ASP A 275 21.21 36.00 8.06
#